data_1cc667dc120b8859729dd9c9ceded363
#
_entry.id   1cc667dc120b8859729dd9c9ceded363
#
_cell.length_a   1.000
_cell.length_b   1.000
_cell.length_c   1.000
_cell.angle_alpha   90.00
_cell.angle_beta   90.00
_cell.angle_gamma   90.00
#
_symmetry.space_group_name_H-M   'P 1'
#
loop_
_entity.id
_entity.type
_entity.pdbx_description
1 polymer ?
#
loop_
_entity_poly.entity_id
_entity_poly.type
_entity_poly.pdbx_seq_one_letter_code
_entity_poly.pdbx_strand_id
1 'polypeptide(L)'
;NTDSCTLCLSCVSLCPSGALLDNPDMPQLRFQEDACLQCGICASACPEDAITLVPQLDISAIALGQRVLNEEEPFCCVECGAAFGVKSTVEKILKKLDGKHSMFAEGGAGRIIQMCDKCRVNAQFHRKNNPLSGGERPRMRTTEDYLSKRRDH
;
A
#
# COMPACT_ATOMS: atom_id res chain seq x y z
N ASN A 1 17.85 7.27 -7.77
CA ASN A 1 17.07 8.46 -8.11
C ASN A 1 15.93 8.61 -7.09
N THR A 2 16.07 9.55 -6.17
CA THR A 2 15.10 9.81 -5.09
C THR A 2 13.77 10.33 -5.61
N ASP A 3 13.77 11.14 -6.67
CA ASP A 3 12.55 11.75 -7.23
C ASP A 3 11.60 10.71 -7.87
N SER A 4 12.17 9.62 -8.40
CA SER A 4 11.41 8.53 -9.00
C SER A 4 10.98 7.50 -7.96
N CYS A 5 11.71 7.38 -6.86
CA CYS A 5 11.50 6.35 -5.85
C CYS A 5 10.24 6.64 -5.02
N THR A 6 9.29 5.71 -5.02
CA THR A 6 8.04 5.81 -4.24
C THR A 6 8.11 5.11 -2.89
N LEU A 7 9.31 4.73 -2.43
CA LEU A 7 9.52 3.98 -1.18
C LEU A 7 8.56 2.77 -1.04
N CYS A 8 8.31 2.07 -2.15
CA CYS A 8 7.46 0.85 -2.15
C CYS A 8 8.12 -0.36 -1.50
N LEU A 9 9.42 -0.28 -1.19
CA LEU A 9 10.24 -1.28 -0.50
C LEU A 9 10.31 -2.66 -1.18
N SER A 10 9.89 -2.78 -2.44
CA SER A 10 10.01 -4.04 -3.20
C SER A 10 11.47 -4.50 -3.29
N CYS A 11 12.40 -3.56 -3.45
CA CYS A 11 13.83 -3.84 -3.48
C CYS A 11 14.37 -4.39 -2.15
N VAL A 12 13.82 -3.97 -1.01
CA VAL A 12 14.14 -4.50 0.33
C VAL A 12 13.68 -5.95 0.44
N SER A 13 12.40 -6.21 0.11
CA SER A 13 11.79 -7.53 0.20
C SER A 13 12.48 -8.59 -0.66
N LEU A 14 13.10 -8.17 -1.78
CA LEU A 14 13.76 -9.07 -2.73
C LEU A 14 15.28 -9.14 -2.56
N CYS A 15 15.85 -8.36 -1.63
CA CYS A 15 17.30 -8.37 -1.42
C CYS A 15 17.75 -9.64 -0.68
N PRO A 16 18.47 -10.57 -1.34
CA PRO A 16 18.82 -11.84 -0.72
C PRO A 16 19.86 -11.73 0.39
N SER A 17 20.66 -10.68 0.37
CA SER A 17 21.71 -10.44 1.37
C SER A 17 21.29 -9.49 2.50
N GLY A 18 20.09 -8.89 2.39
CA GLY A 18 19.65 -7.87 3.35
C GLY A 18 20.44 -6.56 3.29
N ALA A 19 21.16 -6.29 2.20
CA ALA A 19 21.89 -5.04 2.01
C ALA A 19 20.97 -3.81 1.91
N LEU A 20 19.73 -4.00 1.45
CA LEU A 20 18.69 -2.97 1.47
C LEU A 20 17.79 -3.20 2.67
N LEU A 21 17.53 -2.15 3.41
CA LEU A 21 16.82 -2.19 4.68
C LEU A 21 15.74 -1.11 4.71
N ASP A 22 14.63 -1.42 5.34
CA ASP A 22 13.60 -0.46 5.69
C ASP A 22 13.81 0.11 7.11
N ASN A 23 12.97 1.06 7.48
CA ASN A 23 12.88 1.56 8.83
C ASN A 23 11.42 1.40 9.31
N PRO A 24 11.16 0.66 10.42
CA PRO A 24 9.81 0.44 10.91
C PRO A 24 9.12 1.72 11.43
N ASP A 25 9.91 2.73 11.83
CA ASP A 25 9.38 3.93 12.45
C ASP A 25 9.02 5.03 11.43
N MET A 26 9.61 4.98 10.24
CA MET A 26 9.39 5.98 9.20
C MET A 26 9.65 5.42 7.79
N PRO A 27 9.01 5.96 6.74
CA PRO A 27 9.27 5.57 5.36
C PRO A 27 10.70 5.93 4.96
N GLN A 28 11.60 4.95 4.99
CA GLN A 28 13.03 5.15 4.74
C GLN A 28 13.62 3.92 4.07
N LEU A 29 14.44 4.12 3.06
CA LEU A 29 15.23 3.10 2.40
C LEU A 29 16.69 3.29 2.80
N ARG A 30 17.29 2.27 3.40
CA ARG A 30 18.71 2.25 3.79
C ARG A 30 19.47 1.22 2.99
N PHE A 31 20.76 1.43 2.87
CA PHE A 31 21.67 0.55 2.15
C PHE A 31 22.96 0.33 2.94
N GLN A 32 23.41 -0.89 2.96
CA GLN A 32 24.69 -1.31 3.55
C GLN A 32 25.54 -1.94 2.46
N GLU A 33 26.64 -1.30 2.11
CA GLU A 33 27.41 -1.63 0.91
C GLU A 33 28.18 -2.94 1.04
N ASP A 34 28.77 -3.20 2.20
CA ASP A 34 29.54 -4.42 2.49
C ASP A 34 28.69 -5.69 2.45
N ALA A 35 27.38 -5.58 2.69
CA ALA A 35 26.44 -6.69 2.58
C ALA A 35 25.94 -6.94 1.14
N CYS A 36 26.23 -6.03 0.19
CA CYS A 36 25.68 -6.09 -1.15
C CYS A 36 26.41 -7.09 -2.06
N LEU A 37 25.67 -8.08 -2.59
CA LEU A 37 26.18 -9.06 -3.55
C LEU A 37 26.22 -8.54 -4.99
N GLN A 38 25.79 -7.33 -5.27
CA GLN A 38 25.68 -6.73 -6.61
C GLN A 38 24.91 -7.59 -7.63
N CYS A 39 23.95 -8.37 -7.17
CA CYS A 39 23.18 -9.31 -8.00
C CYS A 39 22.20 -8.65 -8.99
N GLY A 40 21.89 -7.36 -8.84
CA GLY A 40 21.02 -6.60 -9.73
C GLY A 40 19.52 -6.80 -9.58
N ILE A 41 19.07 -7.71 -8.68
CA ILE A 41 17.64 -8.01 -8.48
C ILE A 41 16.84 -6.76 -8.10
N CYS A 42 17.39 -5.93 -7.22
CA CYS A 42 16.73 -4.69 -6.78
C CYS A 42 16.46 -3.70 -7.95
N ALA A 43 17.39 -3.59 -8.89
CA ALA A 43 17.21 -2.74 -10.07
C ALA A 43 16.15 -3.32 -11.01
N SER A 44 16.20 -4.63 -11.27
CA SER A 44 15.23 -5.32 -12.15
C SER A 44 13.81 -5.33 -11.58
N ALA A 45 13.66 -5.32 -10.24
CA ALA A 45 12.38 -5.37 -9.57
C ALA A 45 11.77 -3.99 -9.28
N CYS A 46 12.49 -2.91 -9.55
CA CYS A 46 12.02 -1.56 -9.28
C CYS A 46 10.95 -1.12 -10.28
N PRO A 47 9.68 -0.92 -9.88
CA PRO A 47 8.62 -0.55 -10.82
C PRO A 47 8.75 0.88 -11.36
N GLU A 48 9.62 1.69 -10.76
CA GLU A 48 9.84 3.10 -11.10
C GLU A 48 11.23 3.33 -11.73
N ASP A 49 11.98 2.26 -12.02
CA ASP A 49 13.36 2.31 -12.57
C ASP A 49 14.29 3.29 -11.80
N ALA A 50 14.08 3.39 -10.48
CA ALA A 50 14.77 4.37 -9.64
C ALA A 50 16.17 3.94 -9.21
N ILE A 51 16.54 2.65 -9.41
CA ILE A 51 17.80 2.08 -8.92
C ILE A 51 18.78 1.88 -10.07
N THR A 52 19.96 2.47 -9.94
CA THR A 52 21.09 2.24 -10.84
C THR A 52 22.24 1.63 -10.04
N LEU A 53 22.84 0.59 -10.59
CA LEU A 53 24.02 -0.05 -10.01
C LEU A 53 25.28 0.59 -10.57
N VAL A 54 26.20 1.00 -9.68
CA VAL A 54 27.50 1.50 -10.04
C VAL A 54 28.53 0.48 -9.54
N PRO A 55 29.26 -0.20 -10.46
CA PRO A 55 30.30 -1.13 -10.06
C PRO A 55 31.46 -0.37 -9.42
N GLN A 56 31.60 -0.53 -8.11
CA GLN A 56 32.69 0.08 -7.34
C GLN A 56 33.04 -0.81 -6.15
N LEU A 57 34.23 -0.66 -5.66
CA LEU A 57 34.67 -1.24 -4.39
C LEU A 57 35.06 -0.09 -3.45
N ASP A 58 34.31 0.06 -2.38
CA ASP A 58 34.59 1.01 -1.32
C ASP A 58 35.05 0.24 -0.06
N ILE A 59 36.29 0.48 0.36
CA ILE A 59 36.90 -0.13 1.57
C ILE A 59 36.94 0.85 2.74
N SER A 60 36.28 1.99 2.62
CA SER A 60 36.19 2.96 3.70
C SER A 60 35.32 2.48 4.85
N ALA A 61 35.53 3.04 6.04
CA ALA A 61 34.67 2.76 7.19
C ALA A 61 33.18 3.16 6.95
N ILE A 62 32.93 4.05 5.99
CA ILE A 62 31.59 4.49 5.62
C ILE A 62 30.82 3.37 4.91
N ALA A 63 31.51 2.55 4.11
CA ALA A 63 30.91 1.43 3.41
C ALA A 63 30.41 0.31 4.34
N LEU A 64 30.98 0.19 5.54
CA LEU A 64 30.58 -0.75 6.58
C LEU A 64 29.33 -0.29 7.34
N GLY A 65 28.92 0.96 7.17
CA GLY A 65 27.76 1.54 7.83
C GLY A 65 26.51 1.56 6.97
N GLN A 66 25.36 1.69 7.61
CA GLN A 66 24.09 1.89 6.88
C GLN A 66 23.99 3.34 6.41
N ARG A 67 23.67 3.51 5.13
CA ARG A 67 23.46 4.81 4.49
C ARG A 67 21.97 4.95 4.10
N VAL A 68 21.36 6.10 4.42
CA VAL A 68 20.02 6.44 3.95
C VAL A 68 20.09 6.78 2.47
N LEU A 69 19.31 6.08 1.65
CA LEU A 69 19.19 6.33 0.21
C LEU A 69 18.01 7.24 -0.11
N ASN A 70 16.88 7.05 0.58
CA ASN A 70 15.69 7.87 0.43
C ASN A 70 14.88 7.82 1.71
N GLU A 71 14.23 8.94 2.06
CA GLU A 71 13.30 9.04 3.18
C GLU A 71 12.19 10.06 2.87
N GLU A 72 11.01 9.82 3.40
CA GLU A 72 9.87 10.72 3.29
C GLU A 72 9.08 10.77 4.60
N GLU A 73 8.28 11.82 4.75
CA GLU A 73 7.31 11.88 5.84
C GLU A 73 6.22 10.82 5.65
N PRO A 74 5.81 10.16 6.74
CA PRO A 74 4.68 9.25 6.67
C PRO A 74 3.38 9.99 6.38
N PHE A 75 2.49 9.36 5.63
CA PHE A 75 1.13 9.88 5.45
C PHE A 75 0.30 9.62 6.71
N CYS A 76 -0.41 10.64 7.19
CA CYS A 76 -1.28 10.50 8.36
C CYS A 76 -2.71 10.18 7.96
N CYS A 77 -3.32 9.25 8.68
CA CYS A 77 -4.72 8.85 8.48
C CYS A 77 -5.66 10.05 8.67
N VAL A 78 -6.56 10.28 7.72
CA VAL A 78 -7.53 11.40 7.75
C VAL A 78 -8.60 11.26 8.85
N GLU A 79 -8.74 10.07 9.46
CA GLU A 79 -9.71 9.83 10.54
C GLU A 79 -9.07 9.88 11.93
N CYS A 80 -7.98 9.15 12.15
CA CYS A 80 -7.39 9.00 13.50
C CYS A 80 -6.03 9.67 13.64
N GLY A 81 -5.47 10.25 12.57
CA GLY A 81 -4.15 10.90 12.58
C GLY A 81 -2.95 9.94 12.70
N ALA A 82 -3.17 8.64 12.77
CA ALA A 82 -2.08 7.67 12.84
C ALA A 82 -1.23 7.68 11.56
N ALA A 83 0.08 7.70 11.71
CA ALA A 83 1.00 7.59 10.59
C ALA A 83 0.88 6.21 9.93
N PHE A 84 0.76 6.19 8.59
CA PHE A 84 0.75 4.97 7.80
C PHE A 84 1.18 5.26 6.36
N GLY A 85 1.90 4.32 5.75
CA GLY A 85 2.29 4.44 4.34
C GLY A 85 3.18 5.64 4.02
N VAL A 86 3.40 5.85 2.73
CA VAL A 86 4.27 6.88 2.17
C VAL A 86 3.44 7.95 1.49
N LYS A 87 3.71 9.22 1.78
CA LYS A 87 2.93 10.36 1.27
C LYS A 87 2.90 10.42 -0.25
N SER A 88 4.05 10.32 -0.90
CA SER A 88 4.16 10.34 -2.37
C SER A 88 3.39 9.18 -3.03
N THR A 89 3.43 8.00 -2.43
CA THR A 89 2.70 6.82 -2.92
C THR A 89 1.19 7.00 -2.83
N VAL A 90 0.68 7.48 -1.69
CA VAL A 90 -0.76 7.74 -1.50
C VAL A 90 -1.25 8.79 -2.49
N GLU A 91 -0.53 9.90 -2.64
CA GLU A 91 -0.86 10.97 -3.59
C GLU A 91 -0.82 10.50 -5.05
N LYS A 92 0.16 9.68 -5.42
CA LYS A 92 0.28 9.10 -6.76
C LYS A 92 -0.88 8.15 -7.07
N ILE A 93 -1.31 7.34 -6.09
CA ILE A 93 -2.49 6.48 -6.23
C ILE A 93 -3.75 7.31 -6.42
N LEU A 94 -3.96 8.34 -5.60
CA LEU A 94 -5.11 9.24 -5.71
C LEU A 94 -5.18 9.87 -7.10
N LYS A 95 -4.08 10.44 -7.59
CA LYS A 95 -3.99 11.04 -8.94
C LYS A 95 -4.27 10.03 -10.06
N LYS A 96 -3.81 8.77 -9.91
CA LYS A 96 -4.06 7.72 -10.92
C LYS A 96 -5.52 7.25 -10.97
N LEU A 97 -6.23 7.31 -9.86
CA LEU A 97 -7.60 6.85 -9.73
C LEU A 97 -8.64 7.96 -9.96
N ASP A 98 -8.22 9.20 -9.84
CA ASP A 98 -9.09 10.36 -10.08
C ASP A 98 -9.62 10.35 -11.52
N GLY A 99 -10.94 10.40 -11.65
CA GLY A 99 -11.64 10.40 -12.94
C GLY A 99 -11.63 9.06 -13.71
N LYS A 100 -10.95 8.00 -13.24
CA LYS A 100 -10.88 6.71 -13.97
C LYS A 100 -11.93 5.69 -13.57
N HIS A 101 -12.53 5.83 -12.41
CA HIS A 101 -13.51 4.87 -11.91
C HIS A 101 -14.68 5.61 -11.25
N SER A 102 -15.91 5.21 -11.55
CA SER A 102 -17.13 5.85 -11.03
C SER A 102 -17.19 5.88 -9.49
N MET A 103 -16.60 4.89 -8.83
CA MET A 103 -16.49 4.87 -7.35
C MET A 103 -15.67 6.03 -6.78
N PHE A 104 -14.77 6.61 -7.56
CA PHE A 104 -13.90 7.71 -7.13
C PHE A 104 -14.42 9.08 -7.56
N ALA A 105 -15.41 9.12 -8.47
CA ALA A 105 -15.99 10.36 -8.98
C ALA A 105 -16.77 11.16 -7.92
N GLU A 106 -17.29 10.53 -6.88
CA GLU A 106 -18.12 11.15 -5.83
C GLU A 106 -17.36 11.43 -4.51
N GLY A 107 -16.04 11.57 -4.54
CA GLY A 107 -15.23 12.00 -3.38
C GLY A 107 -15.15 11.02 -2.18
N GLY A 108 -16.02 10.03 -2.11
CA GLY A 108 -16.08 9.11 -0.96
C GLY A 108 -15.04 7.99 -0.98
N ALA A 109 -14.70 7.48 -2.15
CA ALA A 109 -13.77 6.36 -2.26
C ALA A 109 -12.30 6.80 -2.17
N GLY A 110 -11.96 8.01 -2.59
CA GLY A 110 -10.64 8.59 -2.39
C GLY A 110 -10.27 8.72 -0.91
N ARG A 111 -11.25 9.00 -0.04
CA ARG A 111 -11.05 9.08 1.41
C ARG A 111 -10.62 7.75 2.03
N ILE A 112 -11.12 6.62 1.51
CA ILE A 112 -10.75 5.27 2.00
C ILE A 112 -9.25 4.97 1.78
N ILE A 113 -8.68 5.47 0.68
CA ILE A 113 -7.24 5.31 0.41
C ILE A 113 -6.39 6.09 1.42
N GLN A 114 -6.92 7.20 1.94
CA GLN A 114 -6.26 8.07 2.91
C GLN A 114 -6.47 7.61 4.37
N MET A 115 -7.07 6.46 4.59
CA MET A 115 -7.30 5.87 5.91
C MET A 115 -6.32 4.75 6.20
N CYS A 116 -5.86 4.65 7.46
CA CYS A 116 -5.13 3.48 7.92
C CYS A 116 -6.03 2.22 7.86
N ASP A 117 -5.42 1.04 7.97
CA ASP A 117 -6.08 -0.26 7.91
C ASP A 117 -7.30 -0.37 8.85
N LYS A 118 -7.13 0.03 10.11
CA LYS A 118 -8.19 0.00 11.14
C LYS A 118 -9.38 0.91 10.79
N CYS A 119 -9.11 2.15 10.41
CA CYS A 119 -10.17 3.09 10.05
C CYS A 119 -10.85 2.69 8.75
N ARG A 120 -10.11 2.12 7.80
CA ARG A 120 -10.64 1.61 6.53
C ARG A 120 -11.62 0.46 6.75
N VAL A 121 -11.26 -0.52 7.58
CA VAL A 121 -12.14 -1.65 7.93
C VAL A 121 -13.41 -1.13 8.60
N ASN A 122 -13.29 -0.24 9.60
CA ASN A 122 -14.44 0.33 10.29
C ASN A 122 -15.35 1.12 9.32
N ALA A 123 -14.79 1.96 8.47
CA ALA A 123 -15.56 2.74 7.50
C ALA A 123 -16.28 1.86 6.48
N GLN A 124 -15.66 0.75 6.05
CA GLN A 124 -16.29 -0.21 5.14
C GLN A 124 -17.39 -1.02 5.82
N PHE A 125 -17.17 -1.43 7.08
CA PHE A 125 -18.16 -2.18 7.86
C PHE A 125 -19.45 -1.39 8.07
N HIS A 126 -19.34 -0.11 8.38
CA HIS A 126 -20.49 0.76 8.63
C HIS A 126 -21.15 1.34 7.37
N ARG A 127 -20.67 1.01 6.18
CA ARG A 127 -21.33 1.42 4.92
C ARG A 127 -22.67 0.71 4.76
N LYS A 128 -23.73 1.47 4.43
CA LYS A 128 -25.07 0.96 4.20
C LYS A 128 -25.14 -0.15 3.12
N ASN A 129 -24.23 -0.15 2.16
CA ASN A 129 -24.17 -1.12 1.05
C ASN A 129 -23.03 -2.14 1.23
N ASN A 130 -22.56 -2.36 2.44
CA ASN A 130 -21.54 -3.38 2.69
C ASN A 130 -22.18 -4.78 2.63
N PRO A 131 -21.83 -5.65 1.69
CA PRO A 131 -22.38 -7.01 1.61
C PRO A 131 -21.98 -7.87 2.82
N LEU A 132 -20.97 -7.45 3.59
CA LEU A 132 -20.50 -8.14 4.81
C LEU A 132 -21.06 -7.50 6.09
N SER A 133 -21.68 -6.30 6.03
CA SER A 133 -22.44 -5.78 7.15
C SER A 133 -23.64 -6.69 7.27
N GLY A 134 -23.73 -7.45 8.37
CA GLY A 134 -24.81 -8.41 8.59
C GLY A 134 -26.18 -7.76 8.53
N GLY A 135 -26.60 -7.37 7.34
CA GLY A 135 -27.99 -7.04 7.04
C GLY A 135 -28.86 -8.22 7.44
N GLU A 136 -30.13 -7.98 7.67
CA GLU A 136 -31.09 -9.04 7.97
C GLU A 136 -30.81 -10.22 7.02
N ARG A 137 -30.52 -11.37 7.63
CA ARG A 137 -30.34 -12.61 6.84
C ARG A 137 -31.58 -12.77 5.99
N PRO A 138 -31.46 -12.95 4.67
CA PRO A 138 -32.61 -13.19 3.84
C PRO A 138 -33.40 -14.33 4.46
N ARG A 139 -34.67 -14.07 4.77
CA ARG A 139 -35.57 -15.07 5.34
C ARG A 139 -35.57 -16.29 4.42
N MET A 140 -35.25 -17.45 4.96
CA MET A 140 -35.36 -18.71 4.18
C MET A 140 -36.80 -18.85 3.74
N ARG A 141 -37.01 -18.95 2.43
CA ARG A 141 -38.33 -19.18 1.86
C ARG A 141 -38.78 -20.58 2.27
N THR A 142 -39.98 -20.67 2.84
CA THR A 142 -40.61 -21.92 3.19
C THR A 142 -41.41 -22.44 2.01
N THR A 143 -41.86 -23.71 2.07
CA THR A 143 -42.75 -24.30 1.06
C THR A 143 -44.05 -23.51 0.91
N GLU A 144 -44.51 -22.89 1.99
CA GLU A 144 -45.72 -22.05 1.99
C GLU A 144 -45.54 -20.76 1.16
N ASP A 145 -44.35 -20.17 1.20
CA ASP A 145 -44.05 -18.97 0.39
C ASP A 145 -44.10 -19.27 -1.13
N TYR A 146 -43.91 -20.53 -1.52
CA TYR A 146 -44.03 -20.97 -2.90
C TYR A 146 -45.46 -21.40 -3.28
N LEU A 147 -46.20 -21.91 -2.31
CA LEU A 147 -47.57 -22.37 -2.53
C LEU A 147 -48.56 -21.20 -2.57
N SER A 148 -48.35 -20.14 -1.81
CA SER A 148 -49.19 -18.95 -1.80
C SER A 148 -49.22 -18.26 -3.16
N LYS A 149 -48.10 -18.23 -3.90
CA LYS A 149 -48.03 -17.67 -5.25
C LYS A 149 -48.78 -18.50 -6.34
N ARG A 150 -49.14 -19.76 -6.06
CA ARG A 150 -49.90 -20.63 -6.98
C ARG A 150 -51.41 -20.48 -6.84
N ARG A 151 -51.91 -19.83 -5.79
CA ARG A 151 -53.35 -19.66 -5.52
C ARG A 151 -53.94 -18.39 -6.13
N ASP A 152 -53.09 -17.48 -6.64
CA ASP A 152 -53.51 -16.20 -7.22
C ASP A 152 -53.57 -16.22 -8.77
N HIS A 153 -53.71 -17.42 -9.36
CA HIS A 153 -53.90 -17.61 -10.81
C HIS A 153 -55.19 -18.38 -11.09
#